data_fdd3897cf9facc57a7f2269564c33305
#
_entry.id   fdd3897cf9facc57a7f2269564c33305
#
_cell.length_a   1.000
_cell.length_b   1.000
_cell.length_c   1.000
_cell.angle_alpha   90.00
_cell.angle_beta   90.00
_cell.angle_gamma   90.00
#
_symmetry.space_group_name_H-M   'P 1'
#
loop_
_entity.id
_entity.type
_entity.pdbx_description
1 polymer ?
#
loop_
_entity_poly.entity_id
_entity_poly.type
_entity_poly.pdbx_seq_one_letter_code
_entity_poly.pdbx_strand_id
1 'polypeptide(L)'
;MQTKTKIYFASDFHLGAPNNEESIRREKKICEWLEKIKNEAKEIYLLGDLFDFWFEYKKVIPKGYERLKGKLAQLTDSGIKIHLFVGNHDLWTFGYLENEIGLKIYKESKIIKLNGKKFYLSHGDGLGSGNKIYKFLKFIYSNKICQFLFSLIPSYIGISLAQFLSKQSRSKQNPSNEKLGETYLTNYCKKQLEKHHIDFFIFGHIHQPKKILISHNSSYINLGDWVTHFSYAELDGENLLLKNF
;
A
#
# COMPACT_ATOMS: atom_id res chain seq x y z
N MET A 1 -22.45 1.84 22.20
CA MET A 1 -21.28 1.90 21.29
C MET A 1 -21.61 1.08 20.07
N GLN A 2 -21.51 1.66 18.88
CA GLN A 2 -21.68 0.89 17.64
C GLN A 2 -20.55 -0.14 17.54
N THR A 3 -20.88 -1.40 17.28
CA THR A 3 -19.86 -2.46 17.13
C THR A 3 -19.10 -2.22 15.83
N LYS A 4 -17.78 -2.01 15.94
CA LYS A 4 -16.87 -1.89 14.80
C LYS A 4 -16.76 -3.25 14.09
N THR A 5 -17.33 -3.40 12.91
CA THR A 5 -17.41 -4.68 12.20
C THR A 5 -16.75 -4.65 10.82
N LYS A 6 -16.62 -3.48 10.22
CA LYS A 6 -16.12 -3.33 8.85
C LYS A 6 -14.60 -3.36 8.77
N ILE A 7 -14.09 -3.87 7.66
CA ILE A 7 -12.66 -3.90 7.34
C ILE A 7 -12.45 -3.09 6.06
N TYR A 8 -11.46 -2.21 6.08
CA TYR A 8 -11.17 -1.31 4.98
C TYR A 8 -9.80 -1.61 4.36
N PHE A 9 -9.71 -1.43 3.05
CA PHE A 9 -8.47 -1.63 2.29
C PHE A 9 -8.22 -0.41 1.41
N ALA A 10 -7.02 0.15 1.46
CA ALA A 10 -6.59 1.25 0.60
C ALA A 10 -5.11 1.09 0.25
N SER A 11 -4.63 1.78 -0.79
CA SER A 11 -3.23 1.77 -1.21
C SER A 11 -2.90 3.02 -2.02
N ASP A 12 -1.62 3.19 -2.34
CA ASP A 12 -1.14 4.14 -3.34
C ASP A 12 -1.55 5.60 -3.03
N PHE A 13 -1.24 6.02 -1.80
CA PHE A 13 -1.46 7.40 -1.37
C PHE A 13 -0.43 8.37 -2.00
N HIS A 14 0.80 7.90 -2.22
CA HIS A 14 1.91 8.66 -2.80
C HIS A 14 2.06 10.08 -2.25
N LEU A 15 2.00 10.21 -0.93
CA LEU A 15 2.22 11.51 -0.29
C LEU A 15 3.65 11.98 -0.55
N GLY A 16 3.78 13.24 -0.94
CA GLY A 16 5.03 13.84 -1.43
C GLY A 16 5.03 14.10 -2.94
N ALA A 17 4.17 13.43 -3.70
CA ALA A 17 4.05 13.61 -5.16
C ALA A 17 2.76 14.36 -5.54
N PRO A 18 2.70 15.01 -6.70
CA PRO A 18 3.82 15.39 -7.56
C PRO A 18 4.59 16.61 -6.99
N ASN A 19 3.96 17.33 -6.06
CA ASN A 19 4.49 18.48 -5.33
C ASN A 19 3.86 18.58 -3.94
N ASN A 20 4.35 19.49 -3.13
CA ASN A 20 3.91 19.63 -1.74
C ASN A 20 2.44 20.05 -1.60
N GLU A 21 1.96 20.95 -2.46
CA GLU A 21 0.58 21.45 -2.41
C GLU A 21 -0.45 20.33 -2.67
N GLU A 22 -0.27 19.59 -3.75
CA GLU A 22 -1.13 18.45 -4.10
C GLU A 22 -1.03 17.33 -3.06
N SER A 23 0.17 17.11 -2.52
CA SER A 23 0.37 16.16 -1.43
C SER A 23 -0.42 16.54 -0.18
N ILE A 24 -0.38 17.80 0.26
CA ILE A 24 -1.13 18.27 1.42
C ILE A 24 -2.65 18.19 1.18
N ARG A 25 -3.13 18.52 -0.02
CA ARG A 25 -4.54 18.40 -0.38
C ARG A 25 -5.00 16.94 -0.27
N ARG A 26 -4.22 16.01 -0.80
CA ARG A 26 -4.47 14.58 -0.72
C ARG A 26 -4.41 14.05 0.70
N GLU A 27 -3.41 14.46 1.47
CA GLU A 27 -3.27 14.09 2.89
C GLU A 27 -4.53 14.47 3.69
N LYS A 28 -5.05 15.68 3.49
CA LYS A 28 -6.31 16.12 4.13
C LYS A 28 -7.47 15.21 3.75
N LYS A 29 -7.63 14.90 2.47
CA LYS A 29 -8.70 14.03 1.96
C LYS A 29 -8.62 12.60 2.53
N ILE A 30 -7.41 12.06 2.64
CA ILE A 30 -7.18 10.77 3.31
C ILE A 30 -7.57 10.84 4.79
N CYS A 31 -7.20 11.90 5.49
CA CYS A 31 -7.59 12.08 6.89
C CYS A 31 -9.10 12.24 7.07
N GLU A 32 -9.80 12.87 6.15
CA GLU A 32 -11.26 12.96 6.12
C GLU A 32 -11.90 11.59 5.93
N TRP A 33 -11.37 10.78 5.01
CA TRP A 33 -11.82 9.39 4.83
C TRP A 33 -11.61 8.55 6.09
N LEU A 34 -10.43 8.62 6.69
CA LEU A 34 -10.13 7.90 7.94
C LEU A 34 -11.05 8.35 9.08
N GLU A 35 -11.36 9.64 9.17
CA GLU A 35 -12.32 10.17 10.15
C GLU A 35 -13.74 9.63 9.93
N LYS A 36 -14.18 9.56 8.66
CA LYS A 36 -15.50 9.02 8.30
C LYS A 36 -15.68 7.57 8.68
N ILE A 37 -14.64 6.73 8.46
CA ILE A 37 -14.74 5.28 8.70
C ILE A 37 -14.44 4.86 10.14
N LYS A 38 -13.84 5.72 10.98
CA LYS A 38 -13.30 5.37 12.31
C LYS A 38 -14.31 4.68 13.26
N ASN A 39 -15.61 5.04 13.14
CA ASN A 39 -16.64 4.53 14.03
C ASN A 39 -17.10 3.11 13.64
N GLU A 40 -16.89 2.69 12.39
CA GLU A 40 -17.29 1.40 11.85
C GLU A 40 -16.09 0.47 11.63
N ALA A 41 -14.88 1.04 11.51
CA ALA A 41 -13.67 0.29 11.21
C ALA A 41 -13.23 -0.58 12.37
N LYS A 42 -13.18 -1.90 12.16
CA LYS A 42 -12.54 -2.89 13.02
C LYS A 42 -11.04 -2.98 12.72
N GLU A 43 -10.71 -3.06 11.44
CA GLU A 43 -9.34 -3.16 10.94
C GLU A 43 -9.20 -2.36 9.65
N ILE A 44 -8.02 -1.80 9.41
CA ILE A 44 -7.65 -1.10 8.16
C ILE A 44 -6.39 -1.73 7.60
N TYR A 45 -6.43 -2.12 6.34
CA TYR A 45 -5.31 -2.67 5.60
C TYR A 45 -4.85 -1.65 4.55
N LEU A 46 -3.63 -1.15 4.73
CA LEU A 46 -2.97 -0.24 3.80
C LEU A 46 -1.98 -1.07 2.98
N LEU A 47 -2.22 -1.19 1.67
CA LEU A 47 -1.46 -2.08 0.81
C LEU A 47 -0.33 -1.37 0.06
N GLY A 48 0.45 -0.56 0.79
CA GLY A 48 1.69 0.04 0.32
C GLY A 48 1.57 1.38 -0.38
N ASP A 49 2.74 1.98 -0.62
CA ASP A 49 2.91 3.26 -1.29
C ASP A 49 2.13 4.40 -0.63
N LEU A 50 2.19 4.47 0.71
CA LEU A 50 1.62 5.60 1.47
C LEU A 50 2.41 6.87 1.17
N PHE A 51 3.71 6.75 1.03
CA PHE A 51 4.63 7.85 0.74
C PHE A 51 5.27 7.64 -0.63
N ASP A 52 5.55 8.73 -1.32
CA ASP A 52 6.27 8.69 -2.59
C ASP A 52 7.74 8.28 -2.44
N PHE A 53 8.27 8.48 -1.25
CA PHE A 53 9.53 7.97 -0.76
C PHE A 53 9.51 7.91 0.77
N TRP A 54 9.96 6.79 1.34
CA TRP A 54 10.12 6.61 2.77
C TRP A 54 11.42 5.91 3.09
N PHE A 55 12.19 6.47 4.03
CA PHE A 55 13.39 5.86 4.61
C PHE A 55 13.52 6.29 6.07
N GLU A 56 13.57 5.33 6.96
CA GLU A 56 13.80 5.58 8.39
C GLU A 56 15.30 5.59 8.67
N TYR A 57 15.90 6.77 8.71
CA TYR A 57 17.26 6.92 9.23
C TYR A 57 17.26 6.70 10.76
N LYS A 58 18.43 6.46 11.32
CA LYS A 58 18.56 6.17 12.78
C LYS A 58 17.90 7.22 13.68
N LYS A 59 17.93 8.51 13.31
CA LYS A 59 17.41 9.63 14.12
C LYS A 59 16.48 10.58 13.36
N VAL A 60 16.24 10.36 12.07
CA VAL A 60 15.41 11.25 11.24
C VAL A 60 14.56 10.45 10.26
N ILE A 61 13.41 11.01 9.94
CA ILE A 61 12.50 10.52 8.90
C ILE A 61 12.21 11.64 7.90
N PRO A 62 11.69 11.35 6.70
CA PRO A 62 11.26 12.38 5.76
C PRO A 62 10.27 13.35 6.39
N LYS A 63 10.45 14.66 6.13
CA LYS A 63 9.55 15.72 6.60
C LYS A 63 8.17 15.61 5.95
N GLY A 64 7.15 16.05 6.68
CA GLY A 64 5.77 16.10 6.19
C GLY A 64 4.94 14.95 6.67
N TYR A 65 3.71 14.90 6.13
CA TYR A 65 2.74 13.84 6.43
C TYR A 65 2.28 13.80 7.89
N GLU A 66 2.37 14.94 8.59
CA GLU A 66 2.08 15.05 10.02
C GLU A 66 0.61 14.74 10.32
N ARG A 67 -0.30 15.14 9.41
CA ARG A 67 -1.74 14.88 9.57
C ARG A 67 -2.06 13.41 9.45
N LEU A 68 -1.48 12.73 8.43
CA LEU A 68 -1.66 11.29 8.25
C LEU A 68 -1.06 10.52 9.41
N LYS A 69 0.19 10.79 9.79
CA LYS A 69 0.86 10.13 10.91
C LYS A 69 0.06 10.29 12.21
N GLY A 70 -0.35 11.54 12.53
CA GLY A 70 -1.17 11.82 13.71
C GLY A 70 -2.55 11.15 13.66
N LYS A 71 -3.19 11.09 12.48
CA LYS A 71 -4.47 10.41 12.30
C LYS A 71 -4.34 8.90 12.49
N LEU A 72 -3.30 8.28 11.92
CA LEU A 72 -3.05 6.85 12.09
C LEU A 72 -2.75 6.51 13.56
N ALA A 73 -1.90 7.29 14.24
CA ALA A 73 -1.64 7.14 15.68
C ALA A 73 -2.92 7.26 16.51
N GLN A 74 -3.74 8.29 16.27
CA GLN A 74 -5.04 8.44 16.95
C GLN A 74 -5.96 7.23 16.77
N LEU A 75 -5.98 6.64 15.58
CA LEU A 75 -6.81 5.48 15.30
C LEU A 75 -6.28 4.22 15.99
N THR A 76 -4.96 4.00 15.99
CA THR A 76 -4.34 2.87 16.70
C THR A 76 -4.53 2.99 18.20
N ASP A 77 -4.37 4.18 18.78
CA ASP A 77 -4.65 4.47 20.20
C ASP A 77 -6.11 4.22 20.57
N SER A 78 -7.03 4.43 19.63
CA SER A 78 -8.46 4.11 19.81
C SER A 78 -8.80 2.63 19.65
N GLY A 79 -7.77 1.77 19.46
CA GLY A 79 -7.90 0.31 19.35
C GLY A 79 -8.23 -0.22 17.95
N ILE A 80 -8.18 0.61 16.90
CA ILE A 80 -8.32 0.15 15.51
C ILE A 80 -6.99 -0.46 15.08
N LYS A 81 -7.03 -1.70 14.60
CA LYS A 81 -5.83 -2.36 14.09
C LYS A 81 -5.54 -1.86 12.67
N ILE A 82 -4.37 -1.27 12.47
CA ILE A 82 -3.94 -0.81 11.16
C ILE A 82 -2.74 -1.64 10.70
N HIS A 83 -2.90 -2.26 9.54
CA HIS A 83 -1.93 -3.14 8.92
C HIS A 83 -1.35 -2.45 7.67
N LEU A 84 -0.03 -2.35 7.59
CA LEU A 84 0.66 -1.82 6.42
C LEU A 84 1.47 -2.93 5.73
N PHE A 85 1.12 -3.24 4.51
CA PHE A 85 1.99 -3.97 3.59
C PHE A 85 2.88 -2.95 2.88
N VAL A 86 4.19 -3.12 2.96
CA VAL A 86 5.08 -2.17 2.30
C VAL A 86 4.99 -2.28 0.79
N GLY A 87 4.96 -1.13 0.13
CA GLY A 87 5.09 -1.02 -1.32
C GLY A 87 6.54 -0.78 -1.74
N ASN A 88 6.73 -0.45 -3.00
CA ASN A 88 8.07 -0.17 -3.53
C ASN A 88 8.60 1.22 -3.16
N HIS A 89 7.73 2.15 -2.82
CA HIS A 89 8.11 3.51 -2.41
C HIS A 89 8.34 3.65 -0.90
N ASP A 90 7.80 2.75 -0.09
CA ASP A 90 7.91 2.76 1.36
C ASP A 90 8.50 1.46 1.94
N LEU A 91 9.32 0.77 1.15
CA LEU A 91 10.00 -0.48 1.52
C LEU A 91 10.94 -0.34 2.73
N TRP A 92 11.48 0.86 2.98
CA TRP A 92 12.54 1.09 3.96
C TRP A 92 12.00 1.56 5.31
N THR A 93 11.12 0.73 5.87
CA THR A 93 10.58 0.86 7.23
C THR A 93 11.42 0.03 8.20
N PHE A 94 11.89 0.63 9.30
CA PHE A 94 12.80 -0.01 10.25
C PHE A 94 12.34 0.11 11.71
N GLY A 95 11.05 0.39 11.93
CA GLY A 95 10.44 0.36 13.25
C GLY A 95 9.73 1.65 13.68
N TYR A 96 9.94 2.78 13.00
CA TYR A 96 9.27 4.03 13.37
C TYR A 96 7.74 3.92 13.23
N LEU A 97 7.25 3.44 12.09
CA LEU A 97 5.81 3.29 11.87
C LEU A 97 5.17 2.27 12.81
N GLU A 98 5.94 1.27 13.26
CA GLU A 98 5.48 0.27 14.23
C GLU A 98 5.45 0.83 15.65
N ASN A 99 6.56 1.43 16.09
CA ASN A 99 6.75 1.81 17.49
C ASN A 99 6.08 3.15 17.85
N GLU A 100 6.09 4.14 16.93
CA GLU A 100 5.58 5.48 17.20
C GLU A 100 4.12 5.67 16.71
N ILE A 101 3.71 4.94 15.65
CA ILE A 101 2.37 5.09 15.07
C ILE A 101 1.48 3.89 15.43
N GLY A 102 2.06 2.76 15.84
CA GLY A 102 1.32 1.55 16.22
C GLY A 102 0.84 0.71 15.04
N LEU A 103 1.45 0.84 13.84
CA LEU A 103 1.09 0.04 12.67
C LEU A 103 1.67 -1.38 12.80
N LYS A 104 0.97 -2.34 12.22
CA LYS A 104 1.53 -3.68 12.00
C LYS A 104 2.07 -3.80 10.60
N ILE A 105 3.39 -3.93 10.47
CA ILE A 105 4.09 -3.93 9.16
C ILE A 105 4.25 -5.35 8.60
N TYR A 106 3.99 -5.49 7.29
CA TYR A 106 4.24 -6.71 6.53
C TYR A 106 5.13 -6.39 5.33
N LYS A 107 6.31 -7.01 5.29
CA LYS A 107 7.28 -6.87 4.19
C LYS A 107 7.04 -7.86 3.06
N GLU A 108 6.15 -8.82 3.27
CA GLU A 108 5.80 -9.87 2.33
C GLU A 108 4.29 -10.02 2.21
N SER A 109 3.85 -10.63 1.12
CA SER A 109 2.45 -11.02 0.93
C SER A 109 1.99 -11.99 2.02
N LYS A 110 0.71 -11.93 2.39
CA LYS A 110 0.10 -12.81 3.40
C LYS A 110 -1.26 -13.32 2.93
N ILE A 111 -1.54 -14.57 3.30
CA ILE A 111 -2.90 -15.11 3.26
C ILE A 111 -3.50 -14.93 4.65
N ILE A 112 -4.60 -14.20 4.74
CA ILE A 112 -5.27 -13.86 6.00
C ILE A 112 -6.73 -14.30 5.90
N LYS A 113 -7.30 -14.82 6.98
CA LYS A 113 -8.72 -15.16 7.05
C LYS A 113 -9.47 -14.00 7.71
N LEU A 114 -10.41 -13.39 6.99
CA LEU A 114 -11.27 -12.30 7.46
C LEU A 114 -12.73 -12.69 7.22
N ASN A 115 -13.57 -12.61 8.25
CA ASN A 115 -14.99 -12.95 8.18
C ASN A 115 -15.28 -14.29 7.46
N GLY A 116 -14.45 -15.32 7.73
CA GLY A 116 -14.61 -16.65 7.12
C GLY A 116 -13.94 -16.83 5.75
N LYS A 117 -13.66 -15.76 5.00
CA LYS A 117 -13.04 -15.77 3.66
C LYS A 117 -11.51 -15.67 3.74
N LYS A 118 -10.82 -16.24 2.75
CA LYS A 118 -9.36 -16.16 2.62
C LYS A 118 -8.96 -15.04 1.66
N PHE A 119 -8.16 -14.12 2.16
CA PHE A 119 -7.62 -12.98 1.45
C PHE A 119 -6.13 -13.16 1.22
N TYR A 120 -5.69 -13.03 -0.03
CA TYR A 120 -4.28 -12.84 -0.37
C TYR A 120 -4.02 -11.35 -0.48
N LEU A 121 -3.21 -10.80 0.43
CA LEU A 121 -2.92 -9.37 0.52
C LEU A 121 -1.46 -9.10 0.17
N SER A 122 -1.21 -8.13 -0.69
CA SER A 122 0.12 -7.66 -1.07
C SER A 122 0.00 -6.29 -1.74
N HIS A 123 1.09 -5.53 -1.81
CA HIS A 123 1.11 -4.35 -2.67
C HIS A 123 0.97 -4.72 -4.15
N GLY A 124 1.61 -5.77 -4.61
CA GLY A 124 1.49 -6.28 -5.99
C GLY A 124 2.77 -6.16 -6.81
N ASP A 125 3.70 -5.33 -6.37
CA ASP A 125 4.96 -5.07 -7.04
C ASP A 125 5.87 -6.31 -7.10
N GLY A 126 6.46 -6.58 -8.26
CA GLY A 126 7.38 -7.70 -8.47
C GLY A 126 6.77 -9.09 -8.45
N LEU A 127 5.44 -9.23 -8.34
CA LEU A 127 4.74 -10.50 -8.43
C LEU A 127 4.58 -10.96 -9.90
N GLY A 128 4.46 -12.27 -10.09
CA GLY A 128 4.29 -12.86 -11.42
C GLY A 128 5.58 -12.94 -12.23
N SER A 129 5.47 -13.20 -13.54
CA SER A 129 6.60 -13.44 -14.45
C SER A 129 7.18 -12.17 -15.08
N GLY A 130 6.63 -10.99 -14.75
CA GLY A 130 6.99 -9.71 -15.38
C GLY A 130 8.32 -9.12 -14.93
N ASN A 131 8.71 -8.09 -15.63
CA ASN A 131 9.83 -7.15 -15.41
C ASN A 131 11.04 -7.64 -14.58
N LYS A 132 11.95 -8.40 -15.21
CA LYS A 132 13.16 -8.93 -14.57
C LYS A 132 14.05 -7.83 -13.98
N ILE A 133 14.12 -6.67 -14.66
CA ILE A 133 14.92 -5.51 -14.22
C ILE A 133 14.36 -4.97 -12.90
N TYR A 134 13.03 -4.82 -12.82
CA TYR A 134 12.37 -4.39 -11.60
C TYR A 134 12.64 -5.36 -10.43
N LYS A 135 12.54 -6.67 -10.66
CA LYS A 135 12.83 -7.68 -9.64
C LYS A 135 14.28 -7.61 -9.14
N PHE A 136 15.21 -7.37 -10.06
CA PHE A 136 16.61 -7.17 -9.70
C PHE A 136 16.82 -5.89 -8.87
N LEU A 137 16.18 -4.78 -9.26
CA LEU A 137 16.21 -3.54 -8.47
C LEU A 137 15.57 -3.73 -7.09
N LYS A 138 14.42 -4.41 -7.02
CA LYS A 138 13.77 -4.74 -5.74
C LYS A 138 14.69 -5.57 -4.85
N PHE A 139 15.42 -6.55 -5.41
CA PHE A 139 16.41 -7.34 -4.69
C PHE A 139 17.51 -6.43 -4.10
N ILE A 140 18.06 -5.48 -4.88
CA ILE A 140 19.06 -4.51 -4.40
C ILE A 140 18.47 -3.65 -3.28
N TYR A 141 17.30 -3.06 -3.46
CA TYR A 141 16.66 -2.22 -2.44
C TYR A 141 16.28 -2.97 -1.17
N SER A 142 15.99 -4.27 -1.28
CA SER A 142 15.70 -5.13 -0.12
C SER A 142 16.96 -5.62 0.59
N ASN A 143 18.15 -5.45 -0.02
CA ASN A 143 19.40 -5.93 0.55
C ASN A 143 19.85 -5.04 1.73
N LYS A 144 20.10 -5.65 2.89
CA LYS A 144 20.48 -4.94 4.12
C LYS A 144 21.78 -4.15 3.99
N ILE A 145 22.73 -4.63 3.19
CA ILE A 145 24.00 -3.92 2.94
C ILE A 145 23.73 -2.65 2.15
N CYS A 146 22.91 -2.72 1.08
CA CYS A 146 22.53 -1.55 0.30
C CYS A 146 21.75 -0.53 1.15
N GLN A 147 20.85 -0.99 2.00
CA GLN A 147 20.11 -0.15 2.96
C GLN A 147 21.06 0.53 3.94
N PHE A 148 22.04 -0.21 4.49
CA PHE A 148 23.06 0.37 5.36
C PHE A 148 23.91 1.42 4.63
N LEU A 149 24.42 1.12 3.43
CA LEU A 149 25.20 2.08 2.63
C LEU A 149 24.39 3.34 2.31
N PHE A 150 23.09 3.19 1.97
CA PHE A 150 22.21 4.34 1.75
C PHE A 150 22.04 5.17 3.04
N SER A 151 21.98 4.54 4.21
CA SER A 151 21.84 5.23 5.50
C SER A 151 23.04 6.11 5.86
N LEU A 152 24.21 5.89 5.24
CA LEU A 152 25.42 6.71 5.41
C LEU A 152 25.37 7.99 4.57
N ILE A 153 24.52 8.06 3.55
CA ILE A 153 24.32 9.27 2.74
C ILE A 153 23.63 10.32 3.62
N PRO A 154 24.10 11.57 3.66
CA PRO A 154 23.40 12.64 4.35
C PRO A 154 21.91 12.68 3.95
N SER A 155 21.01 12.72 4.93
CA SER A 155 19.58 12.52 4.70
C SER A 155 18.99 13.46 3.64
N TYR A 156 19.45 14.72 3.57
CA TYR A 156 18.97 15.69 2.58
C TYR A 156 19.37 15.29 1.15
N ILE A 157 20.56 14.69 0.94
CA ILE A 157 21.00 14.19 -0.37
C ILE A 157 20.23 12.91 -0.72
N GLY A 158 20.18 11.95 0.22
CA GLY A 158 19.49 10.67 0.00
C GLY A 158 18.02 10.85 -0.33
N ILE A 159 17.31 11.69 0.42
CA ILE A 159 15.89 11.99 0.18
C ILE A 159 15.70 12.67 -1.19
N SER A 160 16.52 13.68 -1.51
CA SER A 160 16.42 14.39 -2.81
C SER A 160 16.68 13.47 -4.00
N LEU A 161 17.70 12.63 -3.91
CA LEU A 161 18.01 11.62 -4.93
C LEU A 161 16.86 10.63 -5.12
N ALA A 162 16.34 10.10 -4.04
CA ALA A 162 15.26 9.13 -4.10
C ALA A 162 13.96 9.74 -4.64
N GLN A 163 13.62 10.96 -4.27
CA GLN A 163 12.47 11.70 -4.82
C GLN A 163 12.64 11.95 -6.33
N PHE A 164 13.84 12.28 -6.76
CA PHE A 164 14.14 12.43 -8.19
C PHE A 164 13.94 11.12 -8.95
N LEU A 165 14.45 9.99 -8.43
CA LEU A 165 14.28 8.66 -9.02
C LEU A 165 12.81 8.22 -9.02
N SER A 166 12.07 8.50 -7.95
CA SER A 166 10.63 8.23 -7.86
C SER A 166 9.85 9.01 -8.92
N LYS A 167 10.13 10.31 -9.07
CA LYS A 167 9.52 11.14 -10.12
C LYS A 167 9.79 10.59 -11.53
N GLN A 168 11.03 10.15 -11.78
CA GLN A 168 11.40 9.55 -13.07
C GLN A 168 10.70 8.20 -13.31
N SER A 169 10.50 7.40 -12.27
CA SER A 169 9.76 6.14 -12.37
C SER A 169 8.29 6.39 -12.75
N ARG A 170 7.62 7.34 -12.10
CA ARG A 170 6.23 7.70 -12.41
C ARG A 170 6.05 8.23 -13.83
N SER A 171 7.00 9.02 -14.34
CA SER A 171 6.91 9.55 -15.72
C SER A 171 6.90 8.45 -16.80
N LYS A 172 7.31 7.23 -16.45
CA LYS A 172 7.30 6.05 -17.34
C LYS A 172 6.01 5.21 -17.23
N GLN A 173 5.13 5.55 -16.29
CA GLN A 173 3.83 4.89 -16.21
C GLN A 173 2.97 5.32 -17.40
N ASN A 174 2.35 4.34 -18.06
CA ASN A 174 1.44 4.54 -19.16
C ASN A 174 0.39 3.40 -19.20
N PRO A 175 -0.75 3.59 -19.88
CA PRO A 175 -1.83 2.59 -19.90
C PRO A 175 -1.41 1.21 -20.41
N SER A 176 -0.42 1.13 -21.29
CA SER A 176 0.09 -0.16 -21.81
C SER A 176 0.83 -0.93 -20.72
N ASN A 177 1.64 -0.23 -19.89
CA ASN A 177 2.36 -0.84 -18.78
C ASN A 177 1.40 -1.29 -17.67
N GLU A 178 0.35 -0.51 -17.40
CA GLU A 178 -0.69 -0.87 -16.43
C GLU A 178 -1.45 -2.14 -16.85
N LYS A 179 -1.88 -2.23 -18.12
CA LYS A 179 -2.55 -3.42 -18.67
C LYS A 179 -1.64 -4.65 -18.62
N LEU A 180 -0.36 -4.49 -18.90
CA LEU A 180 0.63 -5.56 -18.81
C LEU A 180 0.81 -6.02 -17.36
N GLY A 181 0.90 -5.07 -16.42
CA GLY A 181 0.97 -5.35 -14.99
C GLY A 181 -0.26 -6.11 -14.48
N GLU A 182 -1.46 -5.71 -14.88
CA GLU A 182 -2.71 -6.42 -14.58
C GLU A 182 -2.67 -7.87 -15.08
N THR A 183 -2.18 -8.07 -16.31
CA THR A 183 -2.03 -9.40 -16.89
C THR A 183 -1.06 -10.26 -16.09
N TYR A 184 0.05 -9.71 -15.62
CA TYR A 184 1.00 -10.45 -14.78
C TYR A 184 0.40 -10.80 -13.42
N LEU A 185 -0.33 -9.89 -12.78
CA LEU A 185 -0.96 -10.15 -11.48
C LEU A 185 -2.11 -11.16 -11.59
N THR A 186 -2.95 -11.06 -12.62
CA THR A 186 -4.05 -12.03 -12.82
C THR A 186 -3.54 -13.43 -13.11
N ASN A 187 -2.47 -13.56 -13.92
CA ASN A 187 -1.80 -14.85 -14.15
C ASN A 187 -1.14 -15.38 -12.89
N TYR A 188 -0.58 -14.51 -12.05
CA TYR A 188 -0.06 -14.89 -10.75
C TYR A 188 -1.16 -15.42 -9.84
N CYS A 189 -2.32 -14.76 -9.77
CA CYS A 189 -3.48 -15.23 -9.01
C CYS A 189 -3.92 -16.63 -9.44
N LYS A 190 -4.03 -16.88 -10.74
CA LYS A 190 -4.39 -18.20 -11.27
C LYS A 190 -3.43 -19.31 -10.79
N LYS A 191 -2.11 -19.04 -10.82
CA LYS A 191 -1.09 -19.97 -10.30
C LYS A 191 -1.18 -20.18 -8.79
N GLN A 192 -1.56 -19.17 -8.02
CA GLN A 192 -1.78 -19.32 -6.58
C GLN A 192 -3.02 -20.18 -6.27
N LEU A 193 -4.05 -20.10 -7.09
CA LEU A 193 -5.26 -20.92 -6.95
C LEU A 193 -5.01 -22.42 -7.18
N GLU A 194 -3.97 -22.79 -7.93
CA GLU A 194 -3.54 -24.18 -8.08
C GLU A 194 -3.04 -24.79 -6.75
N LYS A 195 -2.57 -23.93 -5.83
CA LYS A 195 -1.96 -24.36 -4.56
C LYS A 195 -2.83 -24.08 -3.34
N HIS A 196 -3.64 -23.04 -3.39
CA HIS A 196 -4.39 -22.55 -2.26
C HIS A 196 -5.78 -22.11 -2.69
N HIS A 197 -6.81 -22.43 -1.90
CA HIS A 197 -8.10 -21.76 -2.04
C HIS A 197 -8.00 -20.34 -1.48
N ILE A 198 -8.31 -19.34 -2.31
CA ILE A 198 -8.30 -17.91 -1.97
C ILE A 198 -9.56 -17.30 -2.56
N ASP A 199 -10.35 -16.62 -1.73
CA ASP A 199 -11.58 -15.95 -2.16
C ASP A 199 -11.28 -14.60 -2.80
N PHE A 200 -10.33 -13.84 -2.23
CA PHE A 200 -10.01 -12.49 -2.69
C PHE A 200 -8.50 -12.27 -2.76
N PHE A 201 -8.02 -11.82 -3.91
CA PHE A 201 -6.69 -11.28 -4.08
C PHE A 201 -6.80 -9.76 -4.12
N ILE A 202 -6.19 -9.05 -3.17
CA ILE A 202 -6.24 -7.58 -3.10
C ILE A 202 -4.85 -7.01 -3.27
N PHE A 203 -4.71 -6.08 -4.23
CA PHE A 203 -3.47 -5.41 -4.59
C PHE A 203 -3.66 -3.90 -4.78
N GLY A 204 -2.58 -3.15 -4.67
CA GLY A 204 -2.40 -1.80 -5.19
C GLY A 204 -1.56 -1.77 -6.47
N HIS A 205 -0.58 -0.87 -6.55
CA HIS A 205 0.51 -0.78 -7.51
C HIS A 205 0.13 -0.44 -8.98
N ILE A 206 -1.02 -0.91 -9.47
CA ILE A 206 -1.45 -0.68 -10.87
C ILE A 206 -2.21 0.65 -11.00
N HIS A 207 -2.66 1.25 -9.90
CA HIS A 207 -3.40 2.50 -9.82
C HIS A 207 -4.76 2.50 -10.54
N GLN A 208 -5.23 1.36 -11.05
CA GLN A 208 -6.53 1.23 -11.74
C GLN A 208 -7.51 0.46 -10.85
N PRO A 209 -8.52 1.12 -10.27
CA PRO A 209 -9.50 0.42 -9.44
C PRO A 209 -10.30 -0.57 -10.27
N LYS A 210 -10.19 -1.86 -9.91
CA LYS A 210 -10.80 -2.91 -10.72
C LYS A 210 -11.10 -4.16 -9.91
N LYS A 211 -12.21 -4.82 -10.23
CA LYS A 211 -12.56 -6.14 -9.72
C LYS A 211 -12.76 -7.09 -10.88
N ILE A 212 -12.04 -8.21 -10.91
CA ILE A 212 -12.07 -9.23 -11.97
C ILE A 212 -12.34 -10.58 -11.33
N LEU A 213 -13.30 -11.34 -11.85
CA LEU A 213 -13.51 -12.73 -11.47
C LEU A 213 -12.41 -13.60 -12.09
N ILE A 214 -11.62 -14.28 -11.25
CA ILE A 214 -10.51 -15.15 -11.68
C ILE A 214 -10.98 -16.60 -11.82
N SER A 215 -11.89 -17.04 -10.94
CA SER A 215 -12.57 -18.33 -10.98
C SER A 215 -13.96 -18.20 -10.38
N HIS A 216 -14.75 -19.27 -10.38
CA HIS A 216 -16.12 -19.27 -9.81
C HIS A 216 -16.22 -18.64 -8.41
N ASN A 217 -15.20 -18.84 -7.56
CA ASN A 217 -15.24 -18.41 -6.16
C ASN A 217 -14.05 -17.51 -5.78
N SER A 218 -13.34 -16.92 -6.77
CA SER A 218 -12.17 -16.11 -6.50
C SER A 218 -12.14 -14.85 -7.34
N SER A 219 -11.88 -13.72 -6.71
CA SER A 219 -11.78 -12.41 -7.37
C SER A 219 -10.41 -11.77 -7.13
N TYR A 220 -9.89 -11.13 -8.19
CA TYR A 220 -8.80 -10.17 -8.15
C TYR A 220 -9.39 -8.77 -7.95
N ILE A 221 -8.81 -7.99 -7.04
CA ILE A 221 -9.16 -6.59 -6.80
C ILE A 221 -7.89 -5.76 -6.83
N ASN A 222 -7.85 -4.75 -7.67
CA ASN A 222 -6.90 -3.66 -7.54
C ASN A 222 -7.59 -2.48 -6.88
N LEU A 223 -6.98 -1.92 -5.84
CA LEU A 223 -7.57 -0.85 -5.05
C LEU A 223 -7.58 0.51 -5.76
N GLY A 224 -6.84 0.63 -6.87
CA GLY A 224 -6.62 1.94 -7.50
C GLY A 224 -5.62 2.77 -6.72
N ASP A 225 -5.84 4.08 -6.68
CA ASP A 225 -4.98 5.05 -6.01
C ASP A 225 -5.76 6.16 -5.30
N TRP A 226 -5.03 7.00 -4.56
CA TRP A 226 -5.53 8.23 -3.95
C TRP A 226 -5.02 9.49 -4.65
N VAL A 227 -4.36 9.35 -5.80
CA VAL A 227 -3.90 10.45 -6.65
C VAL A 227 -5.02 10.91 -7.58
N THR A 228 -5.70 9.95 -8.22
CA THR A 228 -6.71 10.19 -9.26
C THR A 228 -8.08 9.66 -8.86
N HIS A 229 -8.15 8.44 -8.35
CA HIS A 229 -9.40 7.69 -8.18
C HIS A 229 -10.00 7.83 -6.78
N PHE A 230 -9.18 8.09 -5.76
CA PHE A 230 -9.59 8.13 -4.33
C PHE A 230 -10.38 6.87 -3.93
N SER A 231 -9.89 5.72 -4.38
CA SER A 231 -10.62 4.46 -4.27
C SER A 231 -10.13 3.61 -3.10
N TYR A 232 -11.03 2.83 -2.56
CA TYR A 232 -10.77 1.91 -1.45
C TYR A 232 -11.74 0.72 -1.53
N ALA A 233 -11.45 -0.37 -0.83
CA ALA A 233 -12.41 -1.45 -0.67
C ALA A 233 -12.93 -1.52 0.77
N GLU A 234 -14.18 -1.93 0.91
CA GLU A 234 -14.87 -2.13 2.19
C GLU A 234 -15.40 -3.55 2.25
N LEU A 235 -15.05 -4.27 3.30
CA LEU A 235 -15.61 -5.57 3.62
C LEU A 235 -16.63 -5.39 4.76
N ASP A 236 -17.90 -5.62 4.45
CA ASP A 236 -19.02 -5.64 5.40
C ASP A 236 -19.65 -7.03 5.42
N GLY A 237 -19.53 -7.73 6.54
CA GLY A 237 -19.83 -9.16 6.60
C GLY A 237 -18.94 -9.94 5.61
N GLU A 238 -19.55 -10.58 4.61
CA GLU A 238 -18.84 -11.28 3.53
C GLU A 238 -18.76 -10.46 2.23
N ASN A 239 -19.40 -9.29 2.16
CA ASN A 239 -19.50 -8.48 0.97
C ASN A 239 -18.29 -7.55 0.85
N LEU A 240 -17.48 -7.74 -0.19
CA LEU A 240 -16.36 -6.88 -0.53
C LEU A 240 -16.73 -5.97 -1.70
N LEU A 241 -16.79 -4.66 -1.42
CA LEU A 241 -17.16 -3.61 -2.37
C LEU A 241 -15.99 -2.68 -2.61
N LEU A 242 -15.71 -2.39 -3.88
CA LEU A 242 -14.80 -1.33 -4.29
C LEU A 242 -15.60 -0.01 -4.38
N LYS A 243 -15.11 1.05 -3.74
CA LYS A 243 -15.78 2.34 -3.59
C LYS A 243 -14.83 3.49 -3.86
N ASN A 244 -15.38 4.66 -4.14
CA ASN A 244 -14.66 5.94 -4.21
C ASN A 244 -15.10 6.86 -3.08
N PHE A 245 -14.18 7.73 -2.64
CA PHE A 245 -14.41 8.71 -1.57
C PHE A 245 -14.66 10.13 -2.10
#